data_0561b9b3eaca0aafa3f645f225f24830
#
_entry.id   0561b9b3eaca0aafa3f645f225f24830
#
_cell.length_a   1.000
_cell.length_b   1.000
_cell.length_c   1.000
_cell.angle_alpha   90.00
_cell.angle_beta   90.00
_cell.angle_gamma   90.00
#
_symmetry.space_group_name_H-M   'P 1'
#
loop_
_entity.id
_entity.type
_entity.pdbx_description
1 polymer ?
#
loop_
_entity_poly.entity_id
_entity_poly.type
_entity_poly.pdbx_seq_one_letter_code
_entity_poly.pdbx_strand_id
1 'polypeptide(L)'
;MEELIVIYDKEKRDRGRDSYIRAIKKQIPGVRVADVANLPEVGRSKLLILKPMNDGDYETLKTFLKCNPGRDIEGIGSGKLTITAEAIIRVIGPVDKKTVVIINQSDVLGRPLAKELIERGANVISLNSSYPCLDNLLTMTDIDILVSASGQGDFELDRELTRMIDVKIDLSNDLEDPIKITSVPTIEVLKDRMKS
;
A
#
# COMPACT_ATOMS: atom_id res chain seq x y z
N MET A 1 -9.22 -24.03 5.41
CA MET A 1 -8.66 -22.71 5.07
C MET A 1 -9.17 -21.70 6.08
N GLU A 2 -8.28 -20.88 6.62
CA GLU A 2 -8.72 -19.76 7.46
C GLU A 2 -9.52 -18.78 6.60
N GLU A 3 -10.61 -18.28 7.15
CA GLU A 3 -11.48 -17.33 6.47
C GLU A 3 -10.86 -15.95 6.46
N LEU A 4 -11.01 -15.20 5.34
CA LEU A 4 -10.61 -13.81 5.23
C LEU A 4 -11.82 -12.89 5.40
N ILE A 5 -11.68 -11.90 6.28
CA ILE A 5 -12.64 -10.81 6.41
C ILE A 5 -11.95 -9.51 5.98
N VAL A 6 -12.47 -8.87 4.96
CA VAL A 6 -12.06 -7.53 4.51
C VAL A 6 -12.94 -6.50 5.20
N ILE A 7 -12.31 -5.63 6.00
CA ILE A 7 -13.00 -4.60 6.78
C ILE A 7 -12.75 -3.24 6.11
N TYR A 8 -13.82 -2.49 5.89
CA TYR A 8 -13.77 -1.15 5.30
C TYR A 8 -14.83 -0.24 5.95
N ASP A 9 -14.72 1.05 5.71
CA ASP A 9 -15.72 2.05 6.13
C ASP A 9 -16.55 2.47 4.91
N LYS A 10 -17.83 2.09 4.86
CA LYS A 10 -18.71 2.38 3.73
C LYS A 10 -19.06 3.87 3.60
N GLU A 11 -18.96 4.63 4.70
CA GLU A 11 -19.22 6.07 4.69
C GLU A 11 -18.08 6.85 4.00
N LYS A 12 -16.89 6.29 3.96
CA LYS A 12 -15.73 6.83 3.26
C LYS A 12 -15.69 6.28 1.83
N ARG A 13 -16.16 7.07 0.85
CA ARG A 13 -16.15 6.65 -0.56
C ARG A 13 -14.73 6.66 -1.12
N ASP A 14 -14.33 5.56 -1.78
CA ASP A 14 -13.06 5.43 -2.48
C ASP A 14 -13.18 4.42 -3.63
N ARG A 15 -12.97 4.90 -4.86
CA ARG A 15 -13.11 4.06 -6.07
C ARG A 15 -12.01 3.02 -6.19
N GLY A 16 -10.80 3.33 -5.75
CA GLY A 16 -9.65 2.43 -5.77
C GLY A 16 -9.88 1.25 -4.83
N ARG A 17 -10.27 1.53 -3.59
CA ARG A 17 -10.63 0.52 -2.59
C ARG A 17 -11.78 -0.38 -3.08
N ASP A 18 -12.83 0.21 -3.63
CA ASP A 18 -13.99 -0.56 -4.10
C ASP A 18 -13.62 -1.46 -5.29
N SER A 19 -12.70 -1.01 -6.14
CA SER A 19 -12.12 -1.83 -7.21
C SER A 19 -11.27 -2.99 -6.66
N TYR A 20 -10.48 -2.72 -5.63
CA TYR A 20 -9.67 -3.73 -4.97
C TYR A 20 -10.53 -4.78 -4.27
N ILE A 21 -11.59 -4.38 -3.57
CA ILE A 21 -12.57 -5.31 -2.96
C ILE A 21 -13.19 -6.23 -4.03
N ARG A 22 -13.57 -5.68 -5.19
CA ARG A 22 -14.10 -6.50 -6.30
C ARG A 22 -13.07 -7.51 -6.81
N ALA A 23 -11.81 -7.10 -6.94
CA ALA A 23 -10.72 -7.97 -7.35
C ALA A 23 -10.47 -9.10 -6.33
N ILE A 24 -10.48 -8.80 -5.04
CA ILE A 24 -10.34 -9.78 -3.95
C ILE A 24 -11.49 -10.81 -4.03
N LYS A 25 -12.75 -10.34 -4.10
CA LYS A 25 -13.93 -11.22 -4.21
C LYS A 25 -13.86 -12.16 -5.40
N LYS A 26 -13.32 -11.69 -6.53
CA LYS A 26 -13.18 -12.50 -7.74
C LYS A 26 -12.10 -13.58 -7.58
N GLN A 27 -11.06 -13.32 -6.80
CA GLN A 27 -9.86 -14.16 -6.76
C GLN A 27 -9.70 -15.00 -5.48
N ILE A 28 -10.41 -14.67 -4.42
CA ILE A 28 -10.36 -15.38 -3.12
C ILE A 28 -11.77 -15.86 -2.79
N PRO A 29 -12.08 -17.13 -3.08
CA PRO A 29 -13.39 -17.72 -2.76
C PRO A 29 -13.66 -17.69 -1.26
N GLY A 30 -14.90 -17.39 -0.87
CA GLY A 30 -15.32 -17.41 0.53
C GLY A 30 -14.90 -16.18 1.34
N VAL A 31 -14.30 -15.15 0.70
CA VAL A 31 -13.99 -13.89 1.40
C VAL A 31 -15.27 -13.20 1.87
N ARG A 32 -15.30 -12.81 3.15
CA ARG A 32 -16.36 -11.93 3.67
C ARG A 32 -15.89 -10.47 3.61
N VAL A 33 -16.83 -9.58 3.31
CA VAL A 33 -16.57 -8.13 3.30
C VAL A 33 -17.53 -7.49 4.28
N ALA A 34 -16.99 -6.74 5.23
CA ALA A 34 -17.73 -6.16 6.33
C ALA A 34 -17.49 -4.65 6.44
N ASP A 35 -18.56 -3.92 6.76
CA ASP A 35 -18.49 -2.53 7.16
C ASP A 35 -18.01 -2.43 8.61
N VAL A 36 -17.09 -1.52 8.91
CA VAL A 36 -16.56 -1.31 10.25
C VAL A 36 -17.66 -1.01 11.27
N ALA A 37 -18.73 -0.30 10.88
CA ALA A 37 -19.86 0.01 11.74
C ALA A 37 -20.68 -1.22 12.15
N ASN A 38 -20.57 -2.33 11.42
CA ASN A 38 -21.33 -3.56 11.62
C ASN A 38 -20.44 -4.78 11.49
N LEU A 39 -19.38 -4.87 12.34
CA LEU A 39 -18.46 -5.99 12.30
C LEU A 39 -19.16 -7.29 12.70
N PRO A 40 -19.09 -8.34 11.89
CA PRO A 40 -19.55 -9.67 12.27
C PRO A 40 -18.63 -10.26 13.35
N GLU A 41 -19.09 -11.33 13.97
CA GLU A 41 -18.19 -12.14 14.81
C GLU A 41 -17.00 -12.60 13.97
N VAL A 42 -15.80 -12.17 14.40
CA VAL A 42 -14.58 -12.38 13.61
C VAL A 42 -13.89 -13.72 13.89
N GLY A 43 -14.32 -14.46 14.93
CA GLY A 43 -13.80 -15.78 15.26
C GLY A 43 -12.27 -15.89 15.18
N ARG A 44 -11.75 -16.82 14.37
CA ARG A 44 -10.32 -16.99 14.05
C ARG A 44 -9.91 -16.46 12.69
N SER A 45 -10.79 -15.73 11.99
CA SER A 45 -10.54 -15.25 10.64
C SER A 45 -9.33 -14.32 10.57
N LYS A 46 -8.62 -14.34 9.45
CA LYS A 46 -7.62 -13.32 9.06
C LYS A 46 -8.35 -12.02 8.73
N LEU A 47 -7.77 -10.89 9.07
CA LEU A 47 -8.38 -9.57 8.86
C LEU A 47 -7.53 -8.72 7.94
N LEU A 48 -8.17 -8.18 6.90
CA LEU A 48 -7.61 -7.18 5.99
C LEU A 48 -8.37 -5.87 6.20
N ILE A 49 -7.67 -4.84 6.67
CA ILE A 49 -8.27 -3.52 6.95
C ILE A 49 -7.92 -2.57 5.82
N LEU A 50 -8.94 -2.00 5.18
CA LEU A 50 -8.75 -1.11 4.04
C LEU A 50 -9.10 0.34 4.40
N LYS A 51 -8.16 1.26 4.12
CA LYS A 51 -8.40 2.70 4.14
C LYS A 51 -9.07 3.16 2.82
N PRO A 52 -9.75 4.32 2.79
CA PRO A 52 -9.95 5.24 3.92
C PRO A 52 -10.95 4.71 4.96
N MET A 53 -10.72 5.06 6.22
CA MET A 53 -11.52 4.68 7.38
C MET A 53 -11.45 5.81 8.41
N ASN A 54 -12.41 5.91 9.31
CA ASN A 54 -12.35 6.81 10.46
C ASN A 54 -11.11 6.49 11.33
N ASP A 55 -10.37 7.50 11.77
CA ASP A 55 -9.11 7.30 12.50
C ASP A 55 -9.30 6.54 13.82
N GLY A 56 -10.39 6.78 14.54
CA GLY A 56 -10.71 6.08 15.79
C GLY A 56 -10.95 4.58 15.56
N ASP A 57 -11.70 4.24 14.52
CA ASP A 57 -11.96 2.84 14.14
C ASP A 57 -10.69 2.16 13.68
N TYR A 58 -9.89 2.85 12.88
CA TYR A 58 -8.61 2.35 12.40
C TYR A 58 -7.65 2.03 13.55
N GLU A 59 -7.45 2.95 14.50
CA GLU A 59 -6.56 2.72 15.64
C GLU A 59 -7.07 1.63 16.58
N THR A 60 -8.40 1.49 16.72
CA THR A 60 -9.02 0.38 17.47
C THR A 60 -8.70 -0.95 16.83
N LEU A 61 -8.93 -1.09 15.52
CA LEU A 61 -8.63 -2.32 14.77
C LEU A 61 -7.12 -2.64 14.77
N LYS A 62 -6.28 -1.63 14.59
CA LYS A 62 -4.82 -1.76 14.64
C LYS A 62 -4.34 -2.24 16.01
N THR A 63 -4.93 -1.72 17.09
CA THR A 63 -4.63 -2.16 18.45
C THR A 63 -5.07 -3.61 18.68
N PHE A 64 -6.26 -3.96 18.19
CA PHE A 64 -6.72 -5.35 18.21
C PHE A 64 -5.75 -6.29 17.49
N LEU A 65 -5.26 -5.91 16.32
CA LEU A 65 -4.31 -6.71 15.53
C LEU A 65 -2.92 -6.81 16.19
N LYS A 66 -2.47 -5.79 16.92
CA LYS A 66 -1.25 -5.88 17.76
C LYS A 66 -1.37 -6.98 18.81
N CYS A 67 -2.54 -7.11 19.44
CA CYS A 67 -2.80 -8.17 20.42
C CYS A 67 -3.06 -9.54 19.76
N ASN A 68 -3.38 -9.57 18.46
CA ASN A 68 -3.73 -10.76 17.71
C ASN A 68 -2.92 -10.87 16.40
N PRO A 69 -1.58 -10.94 16.43
CA PRO A 69 -0.72 -10.82 15.25
C PRO A 69 -0.94 -11.95 14.22
N GLY A 70 -1.41 -13.11 14.64
CA GLY A 70 -1.76 -14.22 13.74
C GLY A 70 -2.96 -13.92 12.83
N ARG A 71 -3.76 -12.88 13.14
CA ARG A 71 -4.94 -12.47 12.38
C ARG A 71 -4.66 -11.29 11.44
N ASP A 72 -3.53 -10.62 11.61
CA ASP A 72 -3.12 -9.46 10.84
C ASP A 72 -2.51 -9.87 9.51
N ILE A 73 -3.34 -9.96 8.48
CA ILE A 73 -2.85 -10.32 7.16
C ILE A 73 -2.21 -9.13 6.44
N GLU A 74 -2.63 -7.90 6.76
CA GLU A 74 -2.05 -6.67 6.19
C GLU A 74 -0.67 -6.35 6.75
N GLY A 75 -0.43 -6.60 8.04
CA GLY A 75 0.83 -6.30 8.71
C GLY A 75 0.81 -5.00 9.54
N ILE A 76 -0.32 -4.29 9.62
CA ILE A 76 -0.41 -2.98 10.29
C ILE A 76 -0.27 -3.04 11.82
N GLY A 77 -0.65 -4.12 12.42
CA GLY A 77 -0.53 -4.35 13.88
C GLY A 77 0.67 -5.21 14.24
N SER A 78 0.97 -6.22 13.44
CA SER A 78 2.05 -7.20 13.68
C SER A 78 3.45 -6.68 13.35
N GLY A 79 3.57 -5.55 12.66
CA GLY A 79 4.85 -4.99 12.20
C GLY A 79 5.45 -5.73 11.00
N LYS A 80 4.72 -6.63 10.36
CA LYS A 80 5.09 -7.19 9.07
C LYS A 80 5.05 -6.11 7.99
N LEU A 81 5.80 -6.30 6.91
CA LEU A 81 5.66 -5.44 5.74
C LEU A 81 4.22 -5.49 5.24
N THR A 82 3.64 -4.36 4.90
CA THR A 82 2.24 -4.34 4.41
C THR A 82 2.12 -5.00 3.03
N ILE A 83 0.94 -5.48 2.68
CA ILE A 83 0.70 -6.20 1.40
C ILE A 83 1.13 -5.35 0.21
N THR A 84 0.74 -4.07 0.19
CA THR A 84 1.08 -3.17 -0.91
C THR A 84 2.58 -2.89 -0.98
N ALA A 85 3.24 -2.66 0.14
CA ALA A 85 4.68 -2.47 0.18
C ALA A 85 5.43 -3.74 -0.27
N GLU A 86 5.01 -4.92 0.15
CA GLU A 86 5.57 -6.19 -0.31
C GLU A 86 5.37 -6.40 -1.82
N ALA A 87 4.19 -6.06 -2.35
CA ALA A 87 3.91 -6.15 -3.79
C ALA A 87 4.84 -5.24 -4.59
N ILE A 88 5.10 -4.02 -4.11
CA ILE A 88 6.08 -3.10 -4.73
C ILE A 88 7.47 -3.74 -4.74
N ILE A 89 7.94 -4.23 -3.58
CA ILE A 89 9.25 -4.88 -3.48
C ILE A 89 9.40 -6.06 -4.47
N ARG A 90 8.36 -6.90 -4.60
CA ARG A 90 8.39 -8.02 -5.54
C ARG A 90 8.52 -7.57 -7.00
N VAL A 91 7.89 -6.45 -7.34
CA VAL A 91 7.89 -5.92 -8.72
C VAL A 91 9.18 -5.20 -9.07
N ILE A 92 9.72 -4.37 -8.17
CA ILE A 92 10.93 -3.59 -8.46
C ILE A 92 12.21 -4.43 -8.43
N GLY A 93 12.20 -5.59 -7.77
CA GLY A 93 13.36 -6.48 -7.70
C GLY A 93 14.51 -5.93 -6.84
N PRO A 94 15.78 -6.23 -7.20
CA PRO A 94 16.96 -5.81 -6.44
C PRO A 94 17.13 -4.29 -6.42
N VAL A 95 17.42 -3.73 -5.23
CA VAL A 95 17.50 -2.28 -5.00
C VAL A 95 18.81 -1.82 -4.36
N ASP A 96 19.77 -2.72 -4.16
CA ASP A 96 21.08 -2.35 -3.57
C ASP A 96 21.70 -1.17 -4.35
N LYS A 97 22.08 -0.13 -3.61
CA LYS A 97 22.65 1.15 -4.08
C LYS A 97 21.76 1.99 -4.99
N LYS A 98 20.53 1.56 -5.31
CA LYS A 98 19.59 2.36 -6.11
C LYS A 98 19.04 3.52 -5.30
N THR A 99 18.77 4.63 -5.99
CA THR A 99 18.07 5.79 -5.44
C THR A 99 16.58 5.64 -5.65
N VAL A 100 15.83 5.58 -4.55
CA VAL A 100 14.37 5.40 -4.55
C VAL A 100 13.70 6.61 -3.94
N VAL A 101 12.84 7.26 -4.69
CA VAL A 101 11.97 8.34 -4.19
C VAL A 101 10.58 7.79 -3.92
N ILE A 102 10.05 8.07 -2.73
CA ILE A 102 8.70 7.66 -2.31
C ILE A 102 7.90 8.91 -1.97
N ILE A 103 6.83 9.18 -2.72
CA ILE A 103 5.88 10.27 -2.46
C ILE A 103 4.70 9.69 -1.68
N ASN A 104 4.94 9.34 -0.46
CA ASN A 104 3.97 8.86 0.54
C ASN A 104 4.68 8.67 1.88
N GLN A 105 4.06 9.11 2.98
CA GLN A 105 4.59 8.91 4.34
C GLN A 105 3.58 8.25 5.29
N SER A 106 2.59 7.55 4.72
CA SER A 106 1.61 6.83 5.53
C SER A 106 2.22 5.65 6.27
N ASP A 107 1.59 5.24 7.37
CA ASP A 107 1.96 4.05 8.13
C ASP A 107 1.56 2.74 7.44
N VAL A 108 0.71 2.82 6.41
CA VAL A 108 0.28 1.66 5.61
C VAL A 108 1.20 1.39 4.43
N LEU A 109 1.87 2.43 3.89
CA LEU A 109 2.69 2.24 2.69
C LEU A 109 4.07 2.90 2.79
N GLY A 110 4.15 4.22 2.83
CA GLY A 110 5.41 4.93 2.66
C GLY A 110 6.45 4.60 3.71
N ARG A 111 6.07 4.60 4.98
CA ARG A 111 6.99 4.28 6.09
C ARG A 111 7.48 2.83 6.07
N PRO A 112 6.61 1.80 5.97
CA PRO A 112 7.08 0.41 5.91
C PRO A 112 7.89 0.12 4.65
N LEU A 113 7.53 0.70 3.49
CA LEU A 113 8.28 0.57 2.26
C LEU A 113 9.68 1.19 2.37
N ALA A 114 9.77 2.43 2.88
CA ALA A 114 11.05 3.11 3.05
C ALA A 114 12.00 2.31 3.96
N LYS A 115 11.49 1.81 5.10
CA LYS A 115 12.26 0.97 6.01
C LYS A 115 12.81 -0.28 5.31
N GLU A 116 11.96 -1.02 4.62
CA GLU A 116 12.35 -2.25 3.92
C GLU A 116 13.38 -1.99 2.82
N LEU A 117 13.23 -0.90 2.06
CA LEU A 117 14.17 -0.53 1.01
C LEU A 117 15.56 -0.17 1.58
N ILE A 118 15.60 0.57 2.70
CA ILE A 118 16.86 0.89 3.41
C ILE A 118 17.55 -0.39 3.89
N GLU A 119 16.79 -1.34 4.46
CA GLU A 119 17.32 -2.63 4.91
C GLU A 119 17.89 -3.47 3.76
N ARG A 120 17.41 -3.23 2.52
CA ARG A 120 17.90 -3.86 1.28
C ARG A 120 19.03 -3.07 0.59
N GLY A 121 19.56 -2.04 1.21
CA GLY A 121 20.69 -1.26 0.71
C GLY A 121 20.37 -0.14 -0.25
N ALA A 122 19.10 0.24 -0.41
CA ALA A 122 18.71 1.39 -1.23
C ALA A 122 19.00 2.73 -0.54
N ASN A 123 19.26 3.77 -1.35
CA ASN A 123 19.23 5.16 -0.91
C ASN A 123 17.78 5.66 -1.03
N VAL A 124 17.13 5.98 0.08
CA VAL A 124 15.69 6.30 0.07
C VAL A 124 15.44 7.76 0.43
N ILE A 125 14.67 8.44 -0.42
CA ILE A 125 14.12 9.76 -0.18
C ILE A 125 12.60 9.61 -0.03
N SER A 126 12.08 9.80 1.18
CA SER A 126 10.64 9.69 1.46
C SER A 126 10.05 11.05 1.74
N LEU A 127 9.06 11.44 0.95
CA LEU A 127 8.45 12.76 0.93
C LEU A 127 6.94 12.68 1.12
N ASN A 128 6.38 13.79 1.60
CA ASN A 128 4.95 14.05 1.50
C ASN A 128 4.64 14.74 0.16
N SER A 129 3.47 14.50 -0.43
CA SER A 129 3.02 15.15 -1.67
C SER A 129 2.95 16.70 -1.59
N SER A 130 2.87 17.25 -0.37
CA SER A 130 2.93 18.70 -0.13
C SER A 130 4.34 19.27 -0.06
N TYR A 131 5.39 18.50 -0.36
CA TYR A 131 6.77 19.00 -0.31
C TYR A 131 6.98 20.10 -1.37
N PRO A 132 7.34 21.35 -1.00
CA PRO A 132 7.27 22.50 -1.90
C PRO A 132 8.36 22.54 -2.97
N CYS A 133 9.42 21.74 -2.82
CA CYS A 133 10.54 21.68 -3.75
C CYS A 133 10.63 20.34 -4.49
N LEU A 134 9.50 19.67 -4.70
CA LEU A 134 9.48 18.35 -5.32
C LEU A 134 10.07 18.34 -6.73
N ASP A 135 9.70 19.30 -7.58
CA ASP A 135 10.20 19.41 -8.94
C ASP A 135 11.73 19.62 -8.98
N ASN A 136 12.24 20.48 -8.09
CA ASN A 136 13.67 20.68 -7.96
C ASN A 136 14.40 19.39 -7.54
N LEU A 137 13.81 18.62 -6.62
CA LEU A 137 14.39 17.36 -6.18
C LEU A 137 14.43 16.34 -7.33
N LEU A 138 13.35 16.22 -8.09
CA LEU A 138 13.25 15.30 -9.23
C LEU A 138 14.24 15.66 -10.36
N THR A 139 14.58 16.95 -10.53
CA THR A 139 15.57 17.40 -11.52
C THR A 139 17.01 17.30 -11.05
N MET A 140 17.28 17.39 -9.76
CA MET A 140 18.64 17.44 -9.20
C MET A 140 19.20 16.09 -8.77
N THR A 141 18.39 15.04 -8.77
CA THR A 141 18.75 13.72 -8.24
C THR A 141 18.59 12.66 -9.31
N ASP A 142 19.61 11.83 -9.49
CA ASP A 142 19.50 10.63 -10.32
C ASP A 142 18.61 9.62 -9.57
N ILE A 143 17.42 9.38 -10.11
CA ILE A 143 16.39 8.53 -9.50
C ILE A 143 16.25 7.28 -10.34
N ASP A 144 16.49 6.11 -9.73
CA ASP A 144 16.27 4.81 -10.37
C ASP A 144 14.81 4.38 -10.29
N ILE A 145 14.15 4.66 -9.15
CA ILE A 145 12.80 4.18 -8.87
C ILE A 145 11.99 5.31 -8.23
N LEU A 146 10.82 5.59 -8.81
CA LEU A 146 9.84 6.52 -8.25
C LEU A 146 8.56 5.78 -7.86
N VAL A 147 8.16 5.92 -6.61
CA VAL A 147 6.89 5.39 -6.08
C VAL A 147 6.00 6.56 -5.69
N SER A 148 4.90 6.76 -6.40
CA SER A 148 3.91 7.78 -6.07
C SER A 148 2.62 7.15 -5.53
N ALA A 149 2.15 7.69 -4.42
CA ALA A 149 0.91 7.34 -3.76
C ALA A 149 0.39 8.53 -2.95
N SER A 150 0.21 9.67 -3.63
CA SER A 150 -0.19 10.94 -3.01
C SER A 150 -1.54 10.85 -2.30
N GLY A 151 -2.47 10.05 -2.84
CA GLY A 151 -3.84 9.97 -2.39
C GLY A 151 -4.66 11.23 -2.70
N GLN A 152 -4.14 12.17 -3.52
CA GLN A 152 -4.75 13.43 -3.88
C GLN A 152 -5.20 13.36 -5.35
N GLY A 153 -6.45 13.68 -5.60
CA GLY A 153 -7.04 13.51 -6.94
C GLY A 153 -6.62 14.58 -7.97
N ASP A 154 -5.96 15.63 -7.52
CA ASP A 154 -5.46 16.77 -8.29
C ASP A 154 -3.92 16.86 -8.28
N PHE A 155 -3.23 15.88 -7.72
CA PHE A 155 -1.78 15.80 -7.72
C PHE A 155 -1.31 15.04 -8.97
N GLU A 156 -0.54 15.71 -9.80
CA GLU A 156 0.11 15.14 -10.99
C GLU A 156 1.58 15.53 -11.00
N LEU A 157 2.42 14.62 -11.44
CA LEU A 157 3.85 14.86 -11.65
C LEU A 157 4.11 15.15 -13.12
N ASP A 158 4.87 16.23 -13.37
CA ASP A 158 5.25 16.60 -14.73
C ASP A 158 5.97 15.43 -15.43
N ARG A 159 5.48 15.09 -16.61
CA ARG A 159 6.03 14.03 -17.46
C ARG A 159 7.51 14.25 -17.77
N GLU A 160 7.91 15.50 -18.06
CA GLU A 160 9.28 15.82 -18.41
C GLU A 160 10.24 15.56 -17.23
N LEU A 161 9.79 15.77 -15.99
CA LEU A 161 10.58 15.49 -14.78
C LEU A 161 10.73 13.98 -14.51
N THR A 162 9.78 13.18 -14.96
CA THR A 162 9.72 11.75 -14.63
C THR A 162 10.11 10.84 -15.79
N ARG A 163 10.32 11.38 -17.00
CA ARG A 163 10.57 10.60 -18.23
C ARG A 163 11.85 9.76 -18.19
N MET A 164 12.87 10.22 -17.48
CA MET A 164 14.17 9.56 -17.39
C MET A 164 14.24 8.50 -16.27
N ILE A 165 13.17 8.35 -15.48
CA ILE A 165 13.10 7.39 -14.40
C ILE A 165 12.69 6.03 -14.95
N ASP A 166 13.55 5.04 -14.80
CA ASP A 166 13.37 3.70 -15.39
C ASP A 166 12.18 2.95 -14.81
N VAL A 167 11.99 3.03 -13.48
CA VAL A 167 10.93 2.31 -12.78
C VAL A 167 9.99 3.28 -12.09
N LYS A 168 8.76 3.35 -12.57
CA LYS A 168 7.69 4.19 -12.03
C LYS A 168 6.57 3.33 -11.48
N ILE A 169 6.28 3.45 -10.20
CA ILE A 169 5.15 2.80 -9.51
C ILE A 169 4.14 3.86 -9.11
N ASP A 170 2.88 3.66 -9.44
CA ASP A 170 1.83 4.61 -9.13
C ASP A 170 0.57 3.93 -8.59
N LEU A 171 0.09 4.44 -7.45
CA LEU A 171 -1.09 3.98 -6.76
C LEU A 171 -2.24 5.00 -6.77
N SER A 172 -1.98 6.24 -7.21
CA SER A 172 -2.93 7.36 -7.15
C SER A 172 -3.27 7.99 -8.49
N ASN A 173 -2.71 7.50 -9.60
CA ASN A 173 -2.74 8.07 -10.95
C ASN A 173 -2.02 9.41 -11.06
N ASP A 174 -0.90 9.54 -10.38
CA ASP A 174 -0.04 10.73 -10.34
C ASP A 174 0.98 10.75 -11.49
N LEU A 175 1.19 9.60 -12.15
CA LEU A 175 2.24 9.37 -13.14
C LEU A 175 1.69 8.86 -14.48
N GLU A 176 2.40 9.18 -15.54
CA GLU A 176 2.15 8.62 -16.87
C GLU A 176 2.92 7.29 -17.05
N ASP A 177 2.27 6.31 -17.66
CA ASP A 177 2.81 4.97 -17.96
C ASP A 177 3.49 4.23 -16.78
N PRO A 178 2.90 4.20 -15.59
CA PRO A 178 3.50 3.50 -14.47
C PRO A 178 3.19 2.00 -14.47
N ILE A 179 3.99 1.26 -13.72
CA ILE A 179 3.67 -0.13 -13.36
C ILE A 179 2.51 -0.13 -12.36
N LYS A 180 1.42 -0.80 -12.69
CA LYS A 180 0.24 -0.92 -11.82
C LYS A 180 0.40 -2.05 -10.81
N ILE A 181 0.28 -1.72 -9.52
CA ILE A 181 0.46 -2.64 -8.39
C ILE A 181 -0.87 -3.12 -7.80
N THR A 182 -1.90 -2.27 -7.85
CA THR A 182 -3.14 -2.40 -7.06
C THR A 182 -4.08 -3.55 -7.46
N SER A 183 -3.72 -4.38 -8.43
CA SER A 183 -4.58 -5.50 -8.87
C SER A 183 -3.90 -6.85 -8.68
N VAL A 184 -3.05 -7.27 -9.64
CA VAL A 184 -2.46 -8.61 -9.62
C VAL A 184 -1.40 -8.76 -8.53
N PRO A 185 -0.38 -7.89 -8.42
CA PRO A 185 0.70 -8.09 -7.44
C PRO A 185 0.22 -8.11 -5.99
N THR A 186 -0.68 -7.21 -5.60
CA THR A 186 -1.20 -7.17 -4.21
C THR A 186 -2.04 -8.41 -3.89
N ILE A 187 -2.82 -8.92 -4.84
CA ILE A 187 -3.62 -10.12 -4.62
C ILE A 187 -2.76 -11.38 -4.54
N GLU A 188 -1.66 -11.45 -5.27
CA GLU A 188 -0.71 -12.56 -5.14
C GLU A 188 -0.07 -12.60 -3.74
N VAL A 189 0.38 -11.46 -3.23
CA VAL A 189 0.86 -11.35 -1.85
C VAL A 189 -0.21 -11.79 -0.85
N LEU A 190 -1.44 -11.32 -1.02
CA LEU A 190 -2.55 -11.68 -0.15
C LEU A 190 -2.82 -13.19 -0.16
N LYS A 191 -2.83 -13.82 -1.35
CA LYS A 191 -2.99 -15.28 -1.49
C LYS A 191 -1.88 -16.06 -0.81
N ASP A 192 -0.63 -15.61 -0.93
CA ASP A 192 0.50 -16.28 -0.30
C ASP A 192 0.40 -16.23 1.22
N ARG A 193 0.01 -15.07 1.77
CA ARG A 193 -0.22 -14.90 3.22
C ARG A 193 -1.42 -15.68 3.76
N MET A 194 -2.40 -15.99 2.90
CA MET A 194 -3.52 -16.85 3.27
C MET A 194 -3.14 -18.32 3.37
N LYS A 195 -2.01 -18.75 2.77
CA LYS A 195 -1.51 -20.12 2.84
C LYS A 195 -0.55 -20.35 4.01
N SER A 196 0.01 -19.27 4.54
CA SER A 196 0.96 -19.29 5.67
C SER A 196 0.23 -19.25 7.01
#